data_eefc4d1f9c20a383ca00284d0f263c04
#
_entry.id   eefc4d1f9c20a383ca00284d0f263c04
#
_cell.length_a   1.000
_cell.length_b   1.000
_cell.length_c   1.000
_cell.angle_alpha   90.00
_cell.angle_beta   90.00
_cell.angle_gamma   90.00
#
_symmetry.space_group_name_H-M   'P 1'
#
loop_
_entity.id
_entity.type
_entity.pdbx_description
1 polymer ?
#
loop_
_entity_poly.entity_id
_entity_poly.type
_entity_poly.pdbx_seq_one_letter_code
_entity_poly.pdbx_strand_id
1 'polypeptide(L)'
;METLSKVFEDKYNKNVKDCTNEEIYHGLLSWTKEQLKGRGYQEGKKKIYYISAEFLIGKLLSNNLINLGVYDEVARYLKENGKELSMIEEIEPEPSLGNGGLGRLAACFLDSIATLGLPGEGIGLNYHLGLFKQLFENRLQKETPNPWIEKHSWLTPAGVSYTVPFRGFSLKSSLYDIDVAGYNNKSIHLHLFDIDLADESMVHDGISFNKKDILHNLTPVSYTHLRAHETLR
;
A
#
# COMPACT_ATOMS: atom_id res chain seq x y z
N MET A 1 -11.17 16.39 -16.14
CA MET A 1 -10.19 17.31 -15.54
C MET A 1 -10.80 18.39 -14.65
N GLU A 2 -12.00 18.87 -14.89
CA GLU A 2 -12.66 19.85 -13.99
C GLU A 2 -12.76 19.37 -12.52
N THR A 3 -13.07 18.09 -12.32
CA THR A 3 -13.10 17.49 -10.97
C THR A 3 -11.71 17.39 -10.33
N LEU A 4 -10.66 17.23 -11.13
CA LEU A 4 -9.29 17.18 -10.64
C LEU A 4 -8.79 18.57 -10.25
N SER A 5 -9.09 19.63 -11.03
CA SER A 5 -8.70 21.00 -10.66
C SER A 5 -9.33 21.44 -9.35
N LYS A 6 -10.60 21.07 -9.12
CA LYS A 6 -11.30 21.36 -7.85
C LYS A 6 -10.62 20.74 -6.64
N VAL A 7 -10.02 19.55 -6.77
CA VAL A 7 -9.29 18.93 -5.65
C VAL A 7 -8.14 19.80 -5.16
N PHE A 8 -7.43 20.48 -6.06
CA PHE A 8 -6.33 21.37 -5.68
C PHE A 8 -6.84 22.69 -5.10
N GLU A 9 -7.91 23.23 -5.67
CA GLU A 9 -8.56 24.43 -5.17
C GLU A 9 -9.12 24.21 -3.76
N ASP A 10 -9.87 23.13 -3.55
CA ASP A 10 -10.51 22.81 -2.27
C ASP A 10 -9.50 22.45 -1.18
N LYS A 11 -8.45 21.72 -1.53
CA LYS A 11 -7.49 21.17 -0.55
C LYS A 11 -6.37 22.16 -0.20
N TYR A 12 -5.90 22.93 -1.19
CA TYR A 12 -4.72 23.79 -1.06
C TYR A 12 -5.00 25.28 -1.34
N ASN A 13 -6.20 25.62 -1.80
CA ASN A 13 -6.54 26.97 -2.28
C ASN A 13 -5.56 27.48 -3.34
N LYS A 14 -5.12 26.60 -4.24
CA LYS A 14 -4.12 26.85 -5.28
C LYS A 14 -4.54 26.26 -6.61
N ASN A 15 -4.06 26.87 -7.71
CA ASN A 15 -4.05 26.19 -9.00
C ASN A 15 -2.92 25.16 -9.07
N VAL A 16 -3.07 24.12 -9.89
CA VAL A 16 -2.05 23.07 -10.09
C VAL A 16 -0.66 23.60 -10.38
N LYS A 17 -0.55 24.65 -11.20
CA LYS A 17 0.73 25.29 -11.54
C LYS A 17 1.49 25.81 -10.32
N ASP A 18 0.77 26.24 -9.28
CA ASP A 18 1.31 26.86 -8.06
C ASP A 18 1.53 25.81 -6.93
N CYS A 19 1.08 24.57 -7.15
CA CYS A 19 1.31 23.46 -6.22
C CYS A 19 2.74 22.90 -6.31
N THR A 20 3.25 22.40 -5.19
CA THR A 20 4.47 21.56 -5.19
C THR A 20 4.17 20.19 -5.78
N ASN A 21 5.20 19.44 -6.17
CA ASN A 21 5.00 18.09 -6.68
C ASN A 21 4.40 17.16 -5.62
N GLU A 22 4.73 17.35 -4.34
CA GLU A 22 4.14 16.61 -3.21
C GLU A 22 2.66 16.93 -3.04
N GLU A 23 2.26 18.21 -3.10
CA GLU A 23 0.85 18.61 -3.07
C GLU A 23 0.08 17.98 -4.24
N ILE A 24 0.70 17.94 -5.43
CA ILE A 24 0.10 17.31 -6.61
C ILE A 24 -0.04 15.81 -6.40
N TYR A 25 0.99 15.11 -5.91
CA TYR A 25 0.90 13.68 -5.60
C TYR A 25 -0.25 13.38 -4.63
N HIS A 26 -0.35 14.10 -3.52
CA HIS A 26 -1.42 13.90 -2.54
C HIS A 26 -2.82 14.29 -3.07
N GLY A 27 -2.89 15.26 -3.97
CA GLY A 27 -4.12 15.59 -4.69
C GLY A 27 -4.55 14.48 -5.62
N LEU A 28 -3.64 13.96 -6.45
CA LEU A 28 -3.87 12.84 -7.35
C LEU A 28 -4.23 11.56 -6.59
N LEU A 29 -3.54 11.24 -5.51
CA LEU A 29 -3.85 10.11 -4.65
C LEU A 29 -5.30 10.18 -4.14
N SER A 30 -5.69 11.32 -3.59
CA SER A 30 -7.04 11.52 -3.06
C SER A 30 -8.10 11.42 -4.15
N TRP A 31 -7.86 12.06 -5.29
CA TRP A 31 -8.75 12.03 -6.45
C TRP A 31 -8.89 10.62 -7.02
N THR A 32 -7.78 9.91 -7.20
CA THR A 32 -7.78 8.54 -7.72
C THR A 32 -8.52 7.58 -6.79
N LYS A 33 -8.32 7.67 -5.48
CA LYS A 33 -9.08 6.88 -4.49
C LYS A 33 -10.59 7.14 -4.60
N GLU A 34 -11.00 8.38 -4.82
CA GLU A 34 -12.42 8.70 -4.99
C GLU A 34 -12.99 8.12 -6.30
N GLN A 35 -12.22 8.16 -7.40
CA GLN A 35 -12.63 7.52 -8.65
C GLN A 35 -12.78 5.99 -8.50
N LEU A 36 -11.92 5.36 -7.70
CA LEU A 36 -11.96 3.91 -7.45
C LEU A 36 -13.19 3.50 -6.65
N LYS A 37 -13.64 4.30 -5.68
CA LYS A 37 -14.86 4.03 -4.90
C LYS A 37 -16.12 3.91 -5.79
N GLY A 38 -16.15 4.58 -6.93
CA GLY A 38 -17.25 4.49 -7.91
C GLY A 38 -17.27 3.17 -8.69
N ARG A 39 -16.20 2.35 -8.61
CA ARG A 39 -16.13 1.06 -9.29
C ARG A 39 -16.85 -0.01 -8.49
N GLY A 40 -17.70 -0.76 -9.17
CA GLY A 40 -18.43 -1.86 -8.52
C GLY A 40 -17.54 -3.06 -8.21
N TYR A 41 -17.80 -3.68 -7.08
CA TYR A 41 -17.27 -5.01 -6.76
C TYR A 41 -18.14 -6.07 -7.40
N GLN A 42 -17.50 -7.16 -7.85
CA GLN A 42 -18.24 -8.27 -8.42
C GLN A 42 -18.76 -9.17 -7.30
N GLU A 43 -20.07 -9.35 -7.25
CA GLU A 43 -20.72 -10.33 -6.37
C GLU A 43 -20.95 -11.65 -7.10
N GLY A 44 -20.97 -12.74 -6.36
CA GLY A 44 -21.23 -14.07 -6.91
C GLY A 44 -21.55 -15.10 -5.84
N LYS A 45 -22.15 -16.23 -6.25
CA LYS A 45 -22.46 -17.33 -5.34
C LYS A 45 -21.22 -17.97 -4.69
N LYS A 46 -20.08 -17.86 -5.32
CA LYS A 46 -18.77 -18.29 -4.82
C LYS A 46 -17.83 -17.11 -4.87
N LYS A 47 -17.01 -16.95 -3.85
CA LYS A 47 -16.01 -15.90 -3.73
C LYS A 47 -14.63 -16.52 -3.61
N ILE A 48 -13.66 -15.94 -4.29
CA ILE A 48 -12.26 -16.34 -4.24
C ILE A 48 -11.59 -15.50 -3.14
N TYR A 49 -10.91 -16.16 -2.22
CA TYR A 49 -10.03 -15.52 -1.24
C TYR A 49 -8.61 -15.92 -1.54
N TYR A 50 -7.79 -14.94 -1.96
CA TYR A 50 -6.37 -15.16 -2.18
C TYR A 50 -5.61 -14.74 -0.93
N ILE A 51 -5.13 -15.72 -0.17
CA ILE A 51 -4.44 -15.49 1.10
C ILE A 51 -2.94 -15.62 0.86
N SER A 52 -2.18 -14.57 1.18
CA SER A 52 -0.72 -14.57 1.10
C SER A 52 -0.13 -13.72 2.21
N ALA A 53 1.07 -14.10 2.66
CA ALA A 53 1.85 -13.26 3.58
C ALA A 53 2.42 -12.03 2.88
N GLU A 54 2.60 -12.07 1.55
CA GLU A 54 3.21 -11.01 0.77
C GLU A 54 2.37 -10.65 -0.46
N PHE A 55 2.34 -9.35 -0.80
CA PHE A 55 1.74 -8.81 -2.02
C PHE A 55 2.65 -7.71 -2.59
N LEU A 56 3.55 -8.04 -3.50
CA LEU A 56 4.42 -7.07 -4.17
C LEU A 56 3.65 -6.33 -5.27
N ILE A 57 2.80 -5.41 -4.88
CA ILE A 57 1.90 -4.67 -5.78
C ILE A 57 2.58 -3.51 -6.52
N GLY A 58 3.72 -3.02 -6.01
CA GLY A 58 4.42 -1.88 -6.59
C GLY A 58 3.71 -0.54 -6.34
N LYS A 59 4.18 0.51 -7.02
CA LYS A 59 3.54 1.84 -6.99
C LYS A 59 2.18 1.78 -7.66
N LEU A 60 1.19 2.44 -7.07
CA LEU A 60 -0.21 2.29 -7.46
C LEU A 60 -0.75 3.47 -8.28
N LEU A 61 -0.13 4.65 -8.20
CA LEU A 61 -0.66 5.85 -8.87
C LEU A 61 -0.80 5.62 -10.37
N SER A 62 0.30 5.30 -11.06
CA SER A 62 0.30 5.07 -12.51
C SER A 62 -0.60 3.90 -12.89
N ASN A 63 -0.50 2.79 -12.15
CA ASN A 63 -1.31 1.60 -12.38
C ASN A 63 -2.81 1.93 -12.31
N ASN A 64 -3.23 2.66 -11.29
CA ASN A 64 -4.62 3.03 -11.12
C ASN A 64 -5.09 4.04 -12.18
N LEU A 65 -4.27 5.03 -12.54
CA LEU A 65 -4.60 5.97 -13.63
C LEU A 65 -4.76 5.27 -14.98
N ILE A 66 -3.90 4.28 -15.28
CA ILE A 66 -4.00 3.46 -16.49
C ILE A 66 -5.29 2.62 -16.47
N ASN A 67 -5.56 1.92 -15.36
CA ASN A 67 -6.75 1.10 -15.22
C ASN A 67 -8.06 1.91 -15.19
N LEU A 68 -8.00 3.17 -14.76
CA LEU A 68 -9.10 4.12 -14.87
C LEU A 68 -9.26 4.68 -16.30
N GLY A 69 -8.26 4.50 -17.17
CA GLY A 69 -8.26 5.01 -18.54
C GLY A 69 -8.03 6.52 -18.63
N VAL A 70 -7.44 7.13 -17.60
CA VAL A 70 -7.27 8.59 -17.50
C VAL A 70 -5.80 9.03 -17.47
N TYR A 71 -4.86 8.10 -17.58
CA TYR A 71 -3.42 8.38 -17.47
C TYR A 71 -2.96 9.48 -18.43
N ASP A 72 -3.25 9.34 -19.72
CA ASP A 72 -2.85 10.30 -20.75
C ASP A 72 -3.52 11.67 -20.56
N GLU A 73 -4.76 11.69 -20.09
CA GLU A 73 -5.50 12.91 -19.81
C GLU A 73 -4.89 13.67 -18.63
N VAL A 74 -4.56 12.96 -17.53
CA VAL A 74 -3.87 13.52 -16.37
C VAL A 74 -2.48 14.03 -16.74
N ALA A 75 -1.70 13.24 -17.50
CA ALA A 75 -0.37 13.63 -17.95
C ALA A 75 -0.41 14.90 -18.80
N ARG A 76 -1.36 15.01 -19.72
CA ARG A 76 -1.57 16.21 -20.54
C ARG A 76 -1.94 17.42 -19.70
N TYR A 77 -2.92 17.25 -18.81
CA TYR A 77 -3.37 18.34 -17.91
C TYR A 77 -2.22 18.89 -17.05
N LEU A 78 -1.39 18.00 -16.49
CA LEU A 78 -0.22 18.41 -15.71
C LEU A 78 0.80 19.15 -16.58
N LYS A 79 1.07 18.66 -17.79
CA LYS A 79 2.02 19.25 -18.72
C LYS A 79 1.59 20.66 -19.17
N GLU A 80 0.30 20.87 -19.43
CA GLU A 80 -0.29 22.17 -19.74
C GLU A 80 -0.12 23.17 -18.58
N ASN A 81 0.00 22.67 -17.34
CA ASN A 81 0.26 23.45 -16.13
C ASN A 81 1.74 23.48 -15.71
N GLY A 82 2.66 23.07 -16.60
CA GLY A 82 4.11 23.12 -16.37
C GLY A 82 4.62 22.07 -15.38
N LYS A 83 3.92 20.94 -15.26
CA LYS A 83 4.25 19.82 -14.37
C LYS A 83 4.44 18.53 -15.18
N GLU A 84 5.31 17.65 -14.71
CA GLU A 84 5.56 16.34 -15.34
C GLU A 84 5.07 15.22 -14.43
N LEU A 85 4.15 14.37 -14.95
CA LEU A 85 3.58 13.26 -14.17
C LEU A 85 4.66 12.30 -13.66
N SER A 86 5.68 12.00 -14.48
CA SER A 86 6.79 11.12 -14.08
C SER A 86 7.54 11.61 -12.84
N MET A 87 7.71 12.92 -12.68
CA MET A 87 8.34 13.50 -11.49
C MET A 87 7.45 13.38 -10.24
N ILE A 88 6.15 13.33 -10.43
CA ILE A 88 5.18 13.15 -9.34
C ILE A 88 5.09 11.69 -8.93
N GLU A 89 5.14 10.77 -9.88
CA GLU A 89 5.18 9.31 -9.64
C GLU A 89 6.40 8.87 -8.82
N GLU A 90 7.53 9.59 -8.94
CA GLU A 90 8.72 9.29 -8.14
C GLU A 90 8.54 9.58 -6.63
N ILE A 91 7.62 10.48 -6.27
CA ILE A 91 7.35 10.85 -4.88
C ILE A 91 6.59 9.72 -4.16
N GLU A 92 5.84 8.89 -4.90
CA GLU A 92 5.06 7.82 -4.32
C GLU A 92 5.95 6.82 -3.56
N PRO A 93 5.73 6.62 -2.23
CA PRO A 93 6.37 5.54 -1.52
C PRO A 93 5.80 4.20 -1.98
N GLU A 94 6.68 3.28 -2.35
CA GLU A 94 6.23 1.93 -2.71
C GLU A 94 5.67 1.21 -1.48
N PRO A 95 4.46 0.64 -1.55
CA PRO A 95 3.89 -0.15 -0.46
C PRO A 95 4.79 -1.33 -0.11
N SER A 96 5.28 -1.37 1.13
CA SER A 96 6.17 -2.41 1.62
C SER A 96 5.38 -3.65 2.05
N LEU A 97 4.79 -4.34 1.09
CA LEU A 97 3.90 -5.50 1.31
C LEU A 97 4.47 -6.81 0.77
N GLY A 98 5.58 -6.80 0.10
CA GLY A 98 6.18 -8.00 -0.48
C GLY A 98 7.54 -7.73 -1.09
N ASN A 99 8.31 -8.80 -1.33
CA ASN A 99 9.72 -8.69 -1.70
C ASN A 99 10.14 -9.79 -2.66
N GLY A 100 9.45 -10.55 -3.24
CA GLY A 100 9.98 -11.60 -4.10
C GLY A 100 8.95 -12.23 -5.03
N GLY A 101 9.28 -13.39 -5.56
CA GLY A 101 8.44 -14.10 -6.51
C GLY A 101 7.07 -14.47 -5.96
N LEU A 102 7.00 -14.82 -4.68
CA LEU A 102 5.73 -15.14 -4.00
C LEU A 102 4.81 -13.92 -3.95
N GLY A 103 5.34 -12.78 -3.47
CA GLY A 103 4.59 -11.52 -3.40
C GLY A 103 4.19 -11.00 -4.78
N ARG A 104 5.08 -11.13 -5.78
CA ARG A 104 4.75 -10.72 -7.16
C ARG A 104 3.69 -11.60 -7.78
N LEU A 105 3.74 -12.91 -7.57
CA LEU A 105 2.71 -13.83 -8.05
C LEU A 105 1.34 -13.50 -7.44
N ALA A 106 1.30 -13.24 -6.13
CA ALA A 106 0.08 -12.83 -5.43
C ALA A 106 -0.52 -11.54 -6.03
N ALA A 107 0.32 -10.53 -6.29
CA ALA A 107 -0.10 -9.28 -6.92
C ALA A 107 -0.68 -9.52 -8.34
N CYS A 108 -0.03 -10.36 -9.15
CA CYS A 108 -0.53 -10.70 -10.48
C CYS A 108 -1.89 -11.43 -10.43
N PHE A 109 -2.11 -12.29 -9.44
CA PHE A 109 -3.42 -12.95 -9.27
C PHE A 109 -4.50 -11.97 -8.84
N LEU A 110 -4.20 -11.01 -7.97
CA LEU A 110 -5.17 -9.95 -7.61
C LEU A 110 -5.57 -9.12 -8.83
N ASP A 111 -4.59 -8.68 -9.60
CA ASP A 111 -4.84 -7.95 -10.85
C ASP A 111 -5.70 -8.77 -11.84
N SER A 112 -5.41 -10.05 -11.99
CA SER A 112 -6.18 -10.96 -12.84
C SER A 112 -7.62 -11.16 -12.34
N ILE A 113 -7.82 -11.33 -11.03
CA ILE A 113 -9.15 -11.47 -10.43
C ILE A 113 -9.96 -10.20 -10.68
N ALA A 114 -9.37 -9.02 -10.46
CA ALA A 114 -10.00 -7.73 -10.72
C ALA A 114 -10.31 -7.54 -12.20
N THR A 115 -9.35 -7.77 -13.10
CA THR A 115 -9.49 -7.59 -14.55
C THR A 115 -10.51 -8.54 -15.17
N LEU A 116 -10.57 -9.79 -14.71
CA LEU A 116 -11.57 -10.77 -15.17
C LEU A 116 -12.95 -10.53 -14.55
N GLY A 117 -13.09 -9.60 -13.62
CA GLY A 117 -14.34 -9.33 -12.92
C GLY A 117 -14.83 -10.52 -12.10
N LEU A 118 -13.92 -11.28 -11.53
CA LEU A 118 -14.28 -12.41 -10.67
C LEU A 118 -14.61 -11.92 -9.25
N PRO A 119 -15.60 -12.54 -8.58
CA PRO A 119 -15.86 -12.25 -7.18
C PRO A 119 -14.72 -12.77 -6.31
N GLY A 120 -13.84 -11.88 -5.87
CA GLY A 120 -12.66 -12.26 -5.10
C GLY A 120 -12.06 -11.12 -4.29
N GLU A 121 -11.23 -11.47 -3.33
CA GLU A 121 -10.52 -10.57 -2.43
C GLU A 121 -9.14 -11.13 -2.09
N GLY A 122 -8.19 -10.23 -1.85
CA GLY A 122 -6.91 -10.56 -1.25
C GLY A 122 -6.95 -10.44 0.26
N ILE A 123 -6.21 -11.29 0.96
CA ILE A 123 -6.05 -11.23 2.42
C ILE A 123 -4.58 -11.37 2.76
N GLY A 124 -4.03 -10.40 3.47
CA GLY A 124 -2.62 -10.35 3.80
C GLY A 124 -2.32 -9.62 5.10
N LEU A 125 -1.04 -9.38 5.30
CA LEU A 125 -0.51 -8.68 6.46
C LEU A 125 -0.01 -7.29 6.03
N ASN A 126 -0.22 -6.33 6.90
CA ASN A 126 0.39 -5.02 6.82
C ASN A 126 1.66 -5.03 7.68
N TYR A 127 2.81 -4.77 7.06
CA TYR A 127 4.07 -4.69 7.79
C TYR A 127 4.26 -3.24 8.27
N HIS A 128 3.97 -2.99 9.53
CA HIS A 128 3.95 -1.64 10.13
C HIS A 128 5.24 -0.85 9.89
N LEU A 129 6.39 -1.48 10.07
CA LEU A 129 7.71 -0.88 9.82
C LEU A 129 8.18 -1.08 8.37
N GLY A 130 7.32 -1.53 7.48
CA GLY A 130 7.67 -1.91 6.12
C GLY A 130 8.61 -3.10 6.08
N LEU A 131 9.24 -3.31 4.92
CA LEU A 131 10.25 -4.35 4.71
C LEU A 131 11.68 -3.83 4.96
N PHE A 132 11.83 -2.81 5.75
CA PHE A 132 13.05 -2.08 6.11
C PHE A 132 13.82 -1.52 4.90
N LYS A 133 14.04 -0.23 4.92
CA LYS A 133 14.87 0.45 3.93
C LYS A 133 16.34 0.06 4.15
N GLN A 134 16.98 -0.41 3.09
CA GLN A 134 18.39 -0.77 3.11
C GLN A 134 19.22 0.47 2.82
N LEU A 135 20.14 0.81 3.71
CA LEU A 135 21.11 1.87 3.58
C LEU A 135 22.52 1.31 3.62
N PHE A 136 23.47 2.06 3.08
CA PHE A 136 24.90 1.75 3.21
C PHE A 136 25.59 2.87 4.00
N GLU A 137 26.18 2.51 5.12
CA GLU A 137 26.92 3.39 6.00
C GLU A 137 28.27 2.77 6.32
N ASN A 138 29.37 3.50 6.13
CA ASN A 138 30.72 2.99 6.34
C ASN A 138 31.03 1.66 5.64
N ARG A 139 30.48 1.45 4.42
CA ARG A 139 30.58 0.22 3.62
C ARG A 139 29.86 -0.99 4.24
N LEU A 140 29.04 -0.79 5.23
CA LEU A 140 28.18 -1.82 5.83
C LEU A 140 26.74 -1.57 5.47
N GLN A 141 25.98 -2.62 5.26
CA GLN A 141 24.54 -2.57 5.08
C GLN A 141 23.88 -2.28 6.42
N LYS A 142 22.96 -1.33 6.42
CA LYS A 142 22.17 -0.92 7.58
C LYS A 142 20.70 -0.93 7.21
N GLU A 143 19.89 -1.47 8.09
CA GLU A 143 18.44 -1.52 7.93
C GLU A 143 17.79 -0.42 8.76
N THR A 144 16.83 0.29 8.16
CA THR A 144 16.05 1.33 8.85
C THR A 144 14.57 1.10 8.62
N PRO A 145 13.67 1.58 9.50
CA PRO A 145 12.24 1.54 9.25
C PRO A 145 11.90 2.17 7.92
N ASN A 146 10.92 1.60 7.25
CA ASN A 146 10.31 2.15 6.05
C ASN A 146 8.80 2.29 6.29
N PRO A 147 8.37 3.24 7.15
CA PRO A 147 6.95 3.46 7.39
C PRO A 147 6.34 4.02 6.11
N TRP A 148 5.53 3.21 5.47
CA TRP A 148 4.76 3.58 4.28
C TRP A 148 3.28 3.83 4.61
N ILE A 149 2.89 3.51 5.86
CA ILE A 149 1.55 3.68 6.41
C ILE A 149 1.43 5.08 6.98
N GLU A 150 1.38 6.07 6.13
CA GLU A 150 1.20 7.43 6.54
C GLU A 150 -0.24 7.90 6.32
N LYS A 151 -0.56 9.08 6.87
CA LYS A 151 -1.88 9.71 6.78
C LYS A 151 -2.41 9.85 5.34
N HIS A 152 -1.53 9.85 4.36
CA HIS A 152 -1.85 9.99 2.94
C HIS A 152 -1.36 8.79 2.13
N SER A 153 -1.73 7.58 2.53
CA SER A 153 -1.40 6.35 1.80
C SER A 153 -2.59 5.79 1.02
N TRP A 154 -2.34 4.76 0.24
CA TRP A 154 -3.41 4.00 -0.43
C TRP A 154 -4.30 3.22 0.54
N LEU A 155 -3.85 2.99 1.76
CA LEU A 155 -4.61 2.32 2.81
C LEU A 155 -5.87 3.12 3.18
N THR A 156 -6.95 2.40 3.39
CA THR A 156 -8.20 2.93 3.92
C THR A 156 -8.59 2.10 5.14
N PRO A 157 -8.74 2.71 6.34
CA PRO A 157 -9.21 1.97 7.50
C PRO A 157 -10.59 1.36 7.24
N ALA A 158 -10.73 0.06 7.44
CA ALA A 158 -12.01 -0.64 7.28
C ALA A 158 -12.97 -0.45 8.47
N GLY A 159 -12.49 0.17 9.57
CA GLY A 159 -13.27 0.35 10.80
C GLY A 159 -13.53 -0.93 11.57
N VAL A 160 -12.83 -2.01 11.22
CA VAL A 160 -12.97 -3.33 11.84
C VAL A 160 -11.68 -3.71 12.54
N SER A 161 -11.79 -4.27 13.74
CA SER A 161 -10.65 -4.83 14.47
C SER A 161 -11.02 -6.16 15.11
N TYR A 162 -10.03 -7.02 15.26
CA TYR A 162 -10.18 -8.34 15.86
C TYR A 162 -9.20 -8.52 17.00
N THR A 163 -9.63 -9.23 18.04
CA THR A 163 -8.71 -9.70 19.09
C THR A 163 -8.31 -11.13 18.77
N VAL A 164 -7.03 -11.33 18.49
CA VAL A 164 -6.46 -12.63 18.14
C VAL A 164 -5.83 -13.24 19.40
N PRO A 165 -6.37 -14.34 19.93
CA PRO A 165 -5.83 -14.99 21.12
C PRO A 165 -4.62 -15.85 20.74
N PHE A 166 -3.55 -15.73 21.53
CA PHE A 166 -2.37 -16.59 21.50
C PHE A 166 -2.22 -17.28 22.85
N ARG A 167 -1.29 -18.23 22.95
CA ARG A 167 -1.00 -18.89 24.23
C ARG A 167 -0.37 -17.89 25.21
N GLY A 168 -1.16 -17.40 26.18
CA GLY A 168 -0.70 -16.51 27.23
C GLY A 168 -0.84 -15.03 26.99
N PHE A 169 -1.30 -14.60 25.80
CA PHE A 169 -1.60 -13.19 25.48
C PHE A 169 -2.61 -13.07 24.34
N SER A 170 -3.10 -11.86 24.10
CA SER A 170 -3.95 -11.56 22.95
C SER A 170 -3.44 -10.31 22.26
N LEU A 171 -3.60 -10.25 20.93
CA LEU A 171 -3.26 -9.09 20.13
C LEU A 171 -4.51 -8.50 19.50
N LYS A 172 -4.59 -7.18 19.46
CA LYS A 172 -5.59 -6.48 18.68
C LYS A 172 -5.03 -6.19 17.29
N SER A 173 -5.77 -6.57 16.28
CA SER A 173 -5.43 -6.35 14.88
C SER A 173 -6.50 -5.51 14.21
N SER A 174 -6.10 -4.45 13.55
CA SER A 174 -6.97 -3.56 12.76
C SER A 174 -6.88 -3.90 11.28
N LEU A 175 -8.02 -3.78 10.58
CA LEU A 175 -8.14 -4.06 9.16
C LEU A 175 -8.02 -2.78 8.34
N TYR A 176 -7.21 -2.84 7.30
CA TYR A 176 -7.06 -1.81 6.29
C TYR A 176 -7.30 -2.41 4.91
N ASP A 177 -7.84 -1.61 4.00
CA ASP A 177 -8.12 -2.01 2.63
C ASP A 177 -7.29 -1.20 1.63
N ILE A 178 -6.86 -1.87 0.57
CA ILE A 178 -6.39 -1.25 -0.67
C ILE A 178 -7.31 -1.67 -1.80
N ASP A 179 -7.81 -0.71 -2.58
CA ASP A 179 -8.54 -1.00 -3.80
C ASP A 179 -7.58 -1.38 -4.92
N VAL A 180 -7.73 -2.58 -5.44
CA VAL A 180 -7.00 -3.10 -6.59
C VAL A 180 -7.89 -2.96 -7.83
N ALA A 181 -7.55 -2.01 -8.69
CA ALA A 181 -8.29 -1.73 -9.91
C ALA A 181 -7.97 -2.76 -11.00
N GLY A 182 -8.99 -3.31 -11.61
CA GLY A 182 -8.88 -4.09 -12.83
C GLY A 182 -9.06 -3.24 -14.10
N TYR A 183 -8.64 -3.76 -15.23
CA TYR A 183 -8.71 -3.05 -16.51
C TYR A 183 -10.14 -2.86 -17.04
N ASN A 184 -11.10 -3.65 -16.58
CA ASN A 184 -12.49 -3.69 -17.05
C ASN A 184 -13.49 -2.89 -16.21
N ASN A 185 -13.05 -1.85 -15.53
CA ASN A 185 -13.87 -1.03 -14.62
C ASN A 185 -14.42 -1.77 -13.39
N LYS A 186 -13.75 -2.83 -12.95
CA LYS A 186 -14.02 -3.53 -11.70
C LYS A 186 -12.87 -3.36 -10.72
N SER A 187 -13.14 -3.53 -9.46
CA SER A 187 -12.15 -3.50 -8.39
C SER A 187 -12.37 -4.67 -7.44
N ILE A 188 -11.33 -5.04 -6.73
CA ILE A 188 -11.38 -5.96 -5.59
C ILE A 188 -10.67 -5.31 -4.41
N HIS A 189 -10.93 -5.78 -3.20
CA HIS A 189 -10.19 -5.36 -2.02
C HIS A 189 -8.99 -6.27 -1.76
N LEU A 190 -7.90 -5.65 -1.39
CA LEU A 190 -6.80 -6.29 -0.66
C LEU A 190 -6.95 -5.90 0.81
N HIS A 191 -7.36 -6.86 1.63
CA HIS A 191 -7.52 -6.74 3.07
C HIS A 191 -6.20 -6.99 3.77
N LEU A 192 -5.73 -6.03 4.55
CA LEU A 192 -4.44 -6.07 5.23
C LEU A 192 -4.64 -5.91 6.73
N PHE A 193 -4.18 -6.90 7.48
CA PHE A 193 -4.24 -6.89 8.93
C PHE A 193 -2.96 -6.30 9.52
N ASP A 194 -3.10 -5.27 10.34
CA ASP A 194 -2.01 -4.67 11.11
C ASP A 194 -2.22 -4.91 12.61
N ILE A 195 -1.13 -4.89 13.36
CA ILE A 195 -1.14 -5.05 14.81
C ILE A 195 -1.08 -3.67 15.46
N ASP A 196 -2.04 -3.35 16.31
CA ASP A 196 -2.18 -2.03 16.94
C ASP A 196 -1.01 -1.65 17.91
N LEU A 197 -0.12 -2.58 18.23
CA LEU A 197 0.95 -2.42 19.22
C LEU A 197 2.37 -2.43 18.62
N ALA A 198 2.55 -1.96 17.39
CA ALA A 198 3.90 -1.78 16.86
C ALA A 198 4.61 -0.64 17.61
N ASP A 199 5.63 -0.98 18.38
CA ASP A 199 6.48 0.01 19.09
C ASP A 199 7.67 0.40 18.20
N GLU A 200 7.60 1.56 17.59
CA GLU A 200 8.66 2.09 16.73
C GLU A 200 9.91 2.50 17.53
N SER A 201 9.80 2.68 18.85
CA SER A 201 10.94 3.04 19.71
C SER A 201 12.04 1.97 19.77
N MET A 202 11.71 0.74 19.34
CA MET A 202 12.66 -0.37 19.24
C MET A 202 13.66 -0.23 18.08
N VAL A 203 13.42 0.67 17.18
CA VAL A 203 14.26 0.84 16.01
C VAL A 203 15.29 1.94 16.29
N HIS A 204 16.40 1.52 16.87
CA HIS A 204 17.60 2.35 17.00
C HIS A 204 18.55 2.08 15.83
N ASP A 205 19.83 2.31 15.98
CA ASP A 205 20.91 2.11 15.01
C ASP A 205 21.09 0.65 14.52
N GLY A 206 20.02 0.04 14.08
CA GLY A 206 19.84 -1.35 13.75
C GLY A 206 18.64 -1.88 14.54
N ILE A 207 18.07 -3.00 14.12
CA ILE A 207 16.94 -3.57 14.82
C ILE A 207 17.43 -4.32 16.06
N SER A 208 17.16 -3.75 17.23
CA SER A 208 17.42 -4.40 18.50
C SER A 208 16.18 -5.16 18.96
N PHE A 209 16.26 -6.49 19.01
CA PHE A 209 15.15 -7.31 19.50
C PHE A 209 15.34 -7.70 20.96
N ASN A 210 14.37 -7.39 21.79
CA ASN A 210 14.22 -8.07 23.06
C ASN A 210 13.40 -9.36 22.83
N LYS A 211 14.07 -10.50 22.66
CA LYS A 211 13.41 -11.79 22.38
C LYS A 211 12.40 -12.22 23.45
N LYS A 212 12.42 -11.61 24.62
CA LYS A 212 11.47 -11.88 25.72
C LYS A 212 10.18 -11.06 25.61
N ASP A 213 10.22 -9.97 24.89
CA ASP A 213 9.08 -9.09 24.70
C ASP A 213 8.40 -9.37 23.35
N ILE A 214 7.59 -10.42 23.34
CA ILE A 214 6.89 -10.90 22.12
C ILE A 214 5.91 -9.85 21.60
N LEU A 215 5.23 -9.12 22.48
CA LEU A 215 4.19 -8.17 22.11
C LEU A 215 4.74 -7.01 21.25
N HIS A 216 5.89 -6.46 21.67
CA HIS A 216 6.52 -5.35 20.95
C HIS A 216 7.38 -5.82 19.75
N ASN A 217 7.76 -7.09 19.71
CA ASN A 217 8.65 -7.63 18.68
C ASN A 217 7.92 -8.40 17.56
N LEU A 218 6.60 -8.55 17.62
CA LEU A 218 5.91 -9.49 16.74
C LEU A 218 6.05 -9.11 15.25
N THR A 219 5.90 -7.86 14.88
CA THR A 219 6.02 -7.39 13.50
C THR A 219 7.45 -7.57 12.94
N PRO A 220 8.51 -7.10 13.62
CA PRO A 220 9.88 -7.34 13.18
C PRO A 220 10.26 -8.82 13.12
N VAL A 221 9.84 -9.61 14.10
CA VAL A 221 10.13 -11.05 14.15
C VAL A 221 9.45 -11.80 13.01
N SER A 222 8.20 -11.52 12.72
CA SER A 222 7.46 -12.14 11.62
C SER A 222 8.14 -11.90 10.28
N TYR A 223 8.56 -10.67 10.00
CA TYR A 223 9.28 -10.33 8.78
C TYR A 223 10.64 -11.05 8.68
N THR A 224 11.43 -11.07 9.75
CA THR A 224 12.71 -11.74 9.77
C THR A 224 12.57 -13.25 9.52
N HIS A 225 11.56 -13.89 10.08
CA HIS A 225 11.29 -15.31 9.86
C HIS A 225 10.86 -15.60 8.42
N LEU A 226 9.99 -14.82 7.82
CA LEU A 226 9.57 -14.98 6.43
C LEU A 226 10.76 -14.89 5.48
N ARG A 227 11.62 -13.88 5.65
CA ARG A 227 12.79 -13.68 4.81
C ARG A 227 13.87 -14.77 4.97
N ALA A 228 14.07 -15.29 6.18
CA ALA A 228 15.03 -16.36 6.41
C ALA A 228 14.67 -17.63 5.61
N HIS A 229 13.41 -17.91 5.38
CA HIS A 229 12.97 -19.03 4.56
C HIS A 229 13.19 -18.82 3.06
N GLU A 230 13.19 -17.59 2.57
CA GLU A 230 13.46 -17.28 1.15
C GLU A 230 14.96 -17.34 0.81
N THR A 231 15.83 -17.01 1.75
CA THR A 231 17.29 -16.99 1.52
C THR A 231 17.95 -18.38 1.65
N LEU A 232 17.24 -19.39 2.12
CA LEU A 232 17.73 -20.78 2.26
C LEU A 232 17.37 -21.69 1.06
N ARG A 233 16.89 -21.10 -0.03
CA ARG A 233 16.64 -21.80 -1.31
C ARG A 233 17.58 -21.25 -2.41
#